data_babaa066cb25c41c4ace8d0a33db6460
#
_entry.id   babaa066cb25c41c4ace8d0a33db6460
#
_cell.length_a   1.000
_cell.length_b   1.000
_cell.length_c   1.000
_cell.angle_alpha   90.00
_cell.angle_beta   90.00
_cell.angle_gamma   90.00
#
_symmetry.space_group_name_H-M   'P 1'
#
loop_
_entity.id
_entity.type
_entity.pdbx_description
1 polymer ?
#
loop_
_entity_poly.entity_id
_entity_poly.type
_entity_poly.pdbx_seq_one_letter_code
_entity_poly.pdbx_strand_id
1 'polypeptide(L)'
;MENILICWNEFKKGKSKKYDVMEFERYLEDNIFKLHFELTSLTYKHDPYVKFHIYDPKHRIIHKAEVKDRLVHHIVFKELYKIFNPTFIYHSYSSRDNKGTHLAVKNLSNVLRKTSNNYAKPAYVLKCDIKKFFHSVSHQKLFEIIKNRVKDPKFLWLIWQIISSFSTPVENFPQRERES
;
A
#
# COMPACT_ATOMS: atom_id res chain seq x y z
N MET A 1 -22.18 -0.67 -8.14
CA MET A 1 -21.62 -1.38 -9.31
C MET A 1 -20.78 -0.45 -10.19
N GLU A 2 -21.31 0.67 -10.66
CA GLU A 2 -20.63 1.66 -11.51
C GLU A 2 -19.24 2.07 -10.97
N ASN A 3 -19.12 2.36 -9.68
CA ASN A 3 -17.84 2.69 -9.04
C ASN A 3 -16.80 1.56 -9.15
N ILE A 4 -17.21 0.29 -9.13
CA ILE A 4 -16.28 -0.85 -9.28
C ILE A 4 -15.74 -0.91 -10.70
N LEU A 5 -16.60 -0.67 -11.71
CA LEU A 5 -16.20 -0.63 -13.12
C LEU A 5 -15.25 0.53 -13.42
N ILE A 6 -15.50 1.70 -12.83
CA ILE A 6 -14.58 2.85 -12.93
C ILE A 6 -13.22 2.47 -12.34
N CYS A 7 -13.20 1.89 -11.14
CA CYS A 7 -11.96 1.44 -10.49
C CYS A 7 -11.26 0.33 -11.26
N TRP A 8 -12.01 -0.58 -11.92
CA TRP A 8 -11.43 -1.58 -12.80
C TRP A 8 -10.69 -0.94 -13.98
N ASN A 9 -11.30 0.02 -14.65
CA ASN A 9 -10.69 0.72 -15.77
C ASN A 9 -9.41 1.48 -15.37
N GLU A 10 -9.37 2.03 -14.17
CA GLU A 10 -8.16 2.64 -13.62
C GLU A 10 -7.11 1.59 -13.24
N PHE A 11 -7.51 0.53 -12.56
CA PHE A 11 -6.64 -0.55 -12.09
C PHE A 11 -5.91 -1.24 -13.25
N LYS A 12 -6.61 -1.50 -14.37
CA LYS A 12 -6.03 -2.22 -15.51
C LYS A 12 -5.02 -1.40 -16.33
N LYS A 13 -4.97 -0.07 -16.17
CA LYS A 13 -4.01 0.78 -16.88
C LYS A 13 -2.58 0.29 -16.65
N GLY A 14 -1.84 0.04 -17.74
CA GLY A 14 -0.47 -0.50 -17.73
C GLY A 14 -0.35 -1.97 -17.29
N LYS A 15 -1.48 -2.68 -17.12
CA LYS A 15 -1.51 -4.09 -16.70
C LYS A 15 -2.33 -4.99 -17.65
N SER A 16 -2.96 -4.44 -18.67
CA SER A 16 -3.86 -5.15 -19.59
C SER A 16 -3.24 -6.34 -20.32
N LYS A 17 -1.90 -6.36 -20.46
CA LYS A 17 -1.15 -7.47 -21.07
C LYS A 17 -0.73 -8.58 -20.10
N LYS A 18 -1.06 -8.45 -18.80
CA LYS A 18 -0.73 -9.48 -17.81
C LYS A 18 -1.78 -10.58 -17.87
N TYR A 19 -1.33 -11.84 -17.94
CA TYR A 19 -2.17 -13.02 -18.12
C TYR A 19 -3.34 -13.07 -17.11
N ASP A 20 -3.06 -12.90 -15.82
CA ASP A 20 -4.06 -12.88 -14.76
C ASP A 20 -5.12 -11.78 -14.92
N VAL A 21 -4.71 -10.60 -15.42
CA VAL A 21 -5.63 -9.48 -15.68
C VAL A 21 -6.48 -9.75 -16.92
N MET A 22 -5.89 -10.34 -17.97
CA MET A 22 -6.64 -10.74 -19.17
C MET A 22 -7.66 -11.83 -18.86
N GLU A 23 -7.32 -12.80 -18.02
CA GLU A 23 -8.23 -13.85 -17.61
C GLU A 23 -9.39 -13.30 -16.76
N PHE A 24 -9.11 -12.41 -15.84
CA PHE A 24 -10.17 -11.73 -15.08
C PHE A 24 -11.09 -10.89 -16.00
N GLU A 25 -10.50 -10.21 -16.99
CA GLU A 25 -11.25 -9.40 -17.97
C GLU A 25 -12.13 -10.25 -18.88
N ARG A 26 -11.72 -11.48 -19.20
CA ARG A 26 -12.51 -12.42 -20.01
C ARG A 26 -13.90 -12.72 -19.41
N TYR A 27 -13.98 -12.73 -18.08
CA TYR A 27 -15.22 -12.97 -17.33
C TYR A 27 -15.59 -11.73 -16.50
N LEU A 28 -15.36 -10.53 -17.04
CA LEU A 28 -15.44 -9.29 -16.29
C LEU A 28 -16.78 -9.08 -15.63
N GLU A 29 -17.88 -9.27 -16.38
CA GLU A 29 -19.22 -9.04 -15.88
C GLU A 29 -19.51 -9.93 -14.67
N ASP A 30 -19.32 -11.24 -14.80
CA ASP A 30 -19.55 -12.20 -13.73
C ASP A 30 -18.67 -11.89 -12.50
N ASN A 31 -17.39 -11.58 -12.72
CA ASN A 31 -16.46 -11.23 -11.65
C ASN A 31 -16.86 -9.95 -10.91
N ILE A 32 -17.33 -8.94 -11.63
CA ILE A 32 -17.77 -7.67 -11.03
C ILE A 32 -19.11 -7.84 -10.31
N PHE A 33 -20.06 -8.60 -10.88
CA PHE A 33 -21.34 -8.91 -10.21
C PHE A 33 -21.09 -9.67 -8.90
N LYS A 34 -20.27 -10.71 -8.95
CA LYS A 34 -19.90 -11.51 -7.78
C LYS A 34 -19.24 -10.63 -6.71
N LEU A 35 -18.23 -9.83 -7.09
CA LEU A 35 -17.55 -8.92 -6.17
C LEU A 35 -18.51 -7.90 -5.56
N HIS A 36 -19.40 -7.31 -6.37
CA HIS A 36 -20.42 -6.38 -5.89
C HIS A 36 -21.34 -7.03 -4.86
N PHE A 37 -21.78 -8.26 -5.12
CA PHE A 37 -22.59 -9.02 -4.16
C PHE A 37 -21.81 -9.30 -2.87
N GLU A 38 -20.59 -9.79 -2.95
CA GLU A 38 -19.73 -10.06 -1.79
C GLU A 38 -19.50 -8.81 -0.90
N LEU A 39 -19.33 -7.64 -1.53
CA LEU A 39 -19.13 -6.39 -0.81
C LEU A 39 -20.43 -5.86 -0.18
N THR A 40 -21.55 -5.96 -0.87
CA THR A 40 -22.85 -5.46 -0.36
C THR A 40 -23.44 -6.33 0.73
N SER A 41 -23.25 -7.66 0.63
CA SER A 41 -23.66 -8.63 1.65
C SER A 41 -22.67 -8.79 2.82
N LEU A 42 -21.54 -8.08 2.79
CA LEU A 42 -20.46 -8.19 3.78
C LEU A 42 -19.90 -9.62 3.91
N THR A 43 -19.86 -10.36 2.80
CA THR A 43 -19.33 -11.73 2.73
C THR A 43 -17.97 -11.81 2.04
N TYR A 44 -17.43 -10.68 1.58
CA TYR A 44 -16.11 -10.64 0.96
C TYR A 44 -15.05 -11.24 1.87
N LYS A 45 -14.24 -12.14 1.30
CA LYS A 45 -13.04 -12.69 1.90
C LYS A 45 -11.88 -12.51 0.93
N HIS A 46 -10.74 -12.10 1.47
CA HIS A 46 -9.51 -12.01 0.71
C HIS A 46 -8.99 -13.41 0.40
N ASP A 47 -8.63 -13.66 -0.86
CA ASP A 47 -8.06 -14.93 -1.30
C ASP A 47 -6.60 -15.08 -0.82
N PRO A 48 -6.05 -16.30 -0.77
CA PRO A 48 -4.66 -16.53 -0.42
C PRO A 48 -3.69 -15.83 -1.37
N TYR A 49 -2.56 -15.39 -0.81
CA TYR A 49 -1.49 -14.80 -1.62
C TYR A 49 -0.71 -15.87 -2.36
N VAL A 50 -0.41 -15.62 -3.62
CA VAL A 50 0.54 -16.40 -4.40
C VAL A 50 1.95 -15.95 -4.07
N LYS A 51 2.81 -16.87 -3.61
CA LYS A 51 4.21 -16.59 -3.28
C LYS A 51 5.11 -16.88 -4.48
N PHE A 52 6.03 -15.97 -4.78
CA PHE A 52 7.10 -16.20 -5.74
C PHE A 52 8.38 -15.48 -5.32
N HIS A 53 9.50 -15.95 -5.86
CA HIS A 53 10.83 -15.48 -5.51
C HIS A 53 11.39 -14.58 -6.61
N ILE A 54 11.98 -13.46 -6.22
CA ILE A 54 12.75 -12.58 -7.10
C ILE A 54 14.19 -12.55 -6.58
N TYR A 55 15.16 -12.64 -7.51
CA TYR A 55 16.58 -12.72 -7.17
C TYR A 55 17.40 -11.50 -7.63
N ASP A 56 16.77 -10.46 -8.16
CA ASP A 56 17.43 -9.26 -8.68
C ASP A 56 17.09 -8.01 -7.82
N PRO A 57 18.12 -7.32 -7.29
CA PRO A 57 19.53 -7.70 -7.03
C PRO A 57 19.70 -8.52 -5.76
N LYS A 58 18.64 -8.69 -4.96
CA LYS A 58 18.61 -9.46 -3.71
C LYS A 58 17.42 -10.41 -3.72
N HIS A 59 17.62 -11.58 -3.11
CA HIS A 59 16.51 -12.51 -2.91
C HIS A 59 15.38 -11.86 -2.10
N ARG A 60 14.17 -11.89 -2.68
CA ARG A 60 12.94 -11.39 -2.03
C ARG A 60 11.79 -12.37 -2.28
N ILE A 61 11.01 -12.61 -1.27
CA ILE A 61 9.75 -13.36 -1.38
C ILE A 61 8.65 -12.33 -1.58
N ILE A 62 7.95 -12.43 -2.71
CA ILE A 62 6.83 -11.56 -3.04
C ILE A 62 5.53 -12.32 -2.81
N HIS A 63 4.59 -11.67 -2.15
CA HIS A 63 3.23 -12.15 -1.93
C HIS A 63 2.31 -11.35 -2.85
N LYS A 64 1.79 -12.01 -3.89
CA LYS A 64 0.91 -11.39 -4.88
C LYS A 64 -0.53 -11.78 -4.56
N ALA A 65 -1.39 -10.79 -4.35
CA ALA A 65 -2.83 -11.00 -4.22
C ALA A 65 -3.48 -11.31 -5.58
N GLU A 66 -4.60 -12.00 -5.58
CA GLU A 66 -5.42 -12.25 -6.77
C GLU A 66 -5.96 -10.95 -7.38
N VAL A 67 -6.41 -11.00 -8.65
CA VAL A 67 -6.87 -9.79 -9.36
C VAL A 67 -8.05 -9.16 -8.66
N LYS A 68 -9.02 -9.97 -8.20
CA LYS A 68 -10.17 -9.54 -7.42
C LYS A 68 -9.73 -8.68 -6.21
N ASP A 69 -8.80 -9.21 -5.43
CA ASP A 69 -8.34 -8.54 -4.20
C ASP A 69 -7.52 -7.29 -4.48
N ARG A 70 -6.69 -7.31 -5.53
CA ARG A 70 -5.97 -6.11 -5.97
C ARG A 70 -6.91 -5.01 -6.45
N LEU A 71 -8.05 -5.35 -7.05
CA LEU A 71 -9.09 -4.39 -7.37
C LEU A 71 -9.72 -3.81 -6.10
N VAL A 72 -10.02 -4.64 -5.11
CA VAL A 72 -10.53 -4.18 -3.79
C VAL A 72 -9.50 -3.29 -3.10
N HIS A 73 -8.21 -3.67 -3.11
CA HIS A 73 -7.13 -2.82 -2.59
C HIS A 73 -7.09 -1.45 -3.29
N HIS A 74 -7.30 -1.42 -4.61
CA HIS A 74 -7.34 -0.16 -5.36
C HIS A 74 -8.53 0.71 -4.96
N ILE A 75 -9.71 0.13 -4.77
CA ILE A 75 -10.92 0.83 -4.31
C ILE A 75 -10.68 1.43 -2.92
N VAL A 76 -10.19 0.62 -1.99
CA VAL A 76 -9.90 1.04 -0.60
C VAL A 76 -8.83 2.12 -0.58
N PHE A 77 -7.76 1.97 -1.38
CA PHE A 77 -6.69 2.97 -1.50
C PHE A 77 -7.23 4.33 -1.94
N LYS A 78 -8.11 4.38 -2.95
CA LYS A 78 -8.69 5.65 -3.42
C LYS A 78 -9.42 6.41 -2.32
N GLU A 79 -10.22 5.71 -1.53
CA GLU A 79 -10.97 6.35 -0.44
C GLU A 79 -10.04 6.76 0.72
N LEU A 80 -9.11 5.90 1.12
CA LEU A 80 -8.12 6.24 2.15
C LEU A 80 -7.20 7.38 1.71
N TYR A 81 -6.85 7.43 0.42
CA TYR A 81 -6.00 8.51 -0.11
C TYR A 81 -6.65 9.89 0.05
N LYS A 82 -7.96 10.01 -0.22
CA LYS A 82 -8.71 11.27 -0.01
C LYS A 82 -8.66 11.75 1.44
N ILE A 83 -8.74 10.79 2.39
CA ILE A 83 -8.78 11.07 3.83
C ILE A 83 -7.39 11.41 4.37
N PHE A 84 -6.36 10.64 3.99
CA PHE A 84 -5.04 10.72 4.61
C PHE A 84 -4.04 11.61 3.86
N ASN A 85 -4.14 11.75 2.53
CA ASN A 85 -3.19 12.54 1.76
C ASN A 85 -3.05 14.01 2.25
N PRO A 86 -4.13 14.72 2.67
CA PRO A 86 -4.01 16.07 3.21
C PRO A 86 -3.28 16.15 4.55
N THR A 87 -3.18 15.03 5.28
CA THR A 87 -2.55 14.98 6.62
C THR A 87 -1.06 14.68 6.58
N PHE A 88 -0.54 14.26 5.41
CA PHE A 88 0.88 13.93 5.28
C PHE A 88 1.74 15.19 5.27
N ILE A 89 2.90 15.08 5.90
CA ILE A 89 3.90 16.16 5.88
C ILE A 89 4.30 16.52 4.44
N TYR A 90 4.68 17.76 4.23
CA TYR A 90 5.03 18.27 2.90
C TYR A 90 6.10 17.41 2.20
N HIS A 91 7.11 16.93 2.92
CA HIS A 91 8.23 16.15 2.41
C HIS A 91 7.95 14.63 2.27
N SER A 92 6.70 14.20 2.38
CA SER A 92 6.30 12.85 2.00
C SER A 92 6.12 12.77 0.49
N TYR A 93 6.93 11.98 -0.22
CA TYR A 93 6.99 11.96 -1.68
C TYR A 93 6.53 10.64 -2.31
N SER A 94 6.62 9.52 -1.60
CA SER A 94 6.31 8.22 -2.14
C SER A 94 4.80 8.02 -2.33
N SER A 95 4.42 7.47 -3.48
CA SER A 95 3.02 7.09 -3.80
C SER A 95 1.99 8.22 -3.64
N ARG A 96 2.39 9.44 -3.97
CA ARG A 96 1.51 10.62 -3.92
C ARG A 96 1.49 11.34 -5.26
N ASP A 97 0.28 11.79 -5.67
CA ASP A 97 0.10 12.58 -6.88
C ASP A 97 0.87 13.91 -6.81
N ASN A 98 1.45 14.30 -7.92
CA ASN A 98 2.28 15.52 -8.06
C ASN A 98 3.50 15.57 -7.12
N LYS A 99 3.92 14.42 -6.59
CA LYS A 99 5.12 14.22 -5.77
C LYS A 99 6.10 13.31 -6.53
N GLY A 100 6.75 12.40 -5.88
CA GLY A 100 7.64 11.42 -6.49
C GLY A 100 9.11 11.76 -6.39
N THR A 101 9.96 10.90 -6.94
CA THR A 101 11.41 10.93 -6.77
C THR A 101 12.05 12.21 -7.29
N HIS A 102 11.63 12.69 -8.46
CA HIS A 102 12.22 13.90 -9.05
C HIS A 102 12.01 15.14 -8.17
N LEU A 103 10.80 15.33 -7.65
CA LEU A 103 10.52 16.44 -6.75
C LEU A 103 11.26 16.28 -5.41
N ALA A 104 11.38 15.06 -4.91
CA ALA A 104 12.15 14.77 -3.69
C ALA A 104 13.62 15.17 -3.86
N VAL A 105 14.26 14.77 -4.95
CA VAL A 105 15.66 15.11 -5.26
C VAL A 105 15.84 16.61 -5.42
N LYS A 106 14.95 17.28 -6.16
CA LYS A 106 14.98 18.76 -6.33
C LYS A 106 14.91 19.47 -4.98
N ASN A 107 13.97 19.06 -4.13
CA ASN A 107 13.80 19.68 -2.81
C ASN A 107 14.99 19.38 -1.89
N LEU A 108 15.52 18.16 -1.89
CA LEU A 108 16.73 17.81 -1.15
C LEU A 108 17.92 18.67 -1.58
N SER A 109 18.15 18.84 -2.89
CA SER A 109 19.20 19.69 -3.43
C SER A 109 19.07 21.15 -2.96
N ASN A 110 17.84 21.68 -2.97
CA ASN A 110 17.57 23.03 -2.48
C ASN A 110 17.85 23.17 -0.97
N VAL A 111 17.47 22.17 -0.17
CA VAL A 111 17.75 22.17 1.27
C VAL A 111 19.25 22.10 1.53
N LEU A 112 19.97 21.19 0.85
CA LEU A 112 21.41 21.08 0.98
C LEU A 112 22.12 22.39 0.62
N ARG A 113 21.75 23.02 -0.49
CA ARG A 113 22.31 24.30 -0.92
C ARG A 113 22.10 25.40 0.12
N LYS A 114 20.89 25.48 0.70
CA LYS A 114 20.59 26.47 1.75
C LYS A 114 21.38 26.20 3.03
N THR A 115 21.40 24.94 3.51
CA THR A 115 22.07 24.55 4.75
C THR A 115 23.57 24.72 4.66
N SER A 116 24.16 24.42 3.51
CA SER A 116 25.62 24.55 3.28
C SER A 116 26.06 25.96 2.84
N ASN A 117 25.17 26.92 2.82
CA ASN A 117 25.44 28.26 2.28
C ASN A 117 26.07 28.20 0.88
N ASN A 118 25.31 27.66 -0.09
CA ASN A 118 25.77 27.39 -1.46
C ASN A 118 27.03 26.50 -1.53
N TYR A 119 27.07 25.44 -0.69
CA TYR A 119 28.18 24.47 -0.59
C TYR A 119 29.50 25.04 -0.04
N ALA A 120 29.46 26.22 0.58
CA ALA A 120 30.63 26.83 1.23
C ALA A 120 30.89 26.25 2.64
N LYS A 121 29.91 25.56 3.25
CA LYS A 121 30.02 24.96 4.58
C LYS A 121 29.64 23.48 4.54
N PRO A 122 30.21 22.64 5.41
CA PRO A 122 29.80 21.24 5.51
C PRO A 122 28.31 21.12 5.94
N ALA A 123 27.60 20.17 5.35
CA ALA A 123 26.25 19.79 5.73
C ALA A 123 26.18 18.30 6.03
N TYR A 124 25.50 17.91 7.10
CA TYR A 124 25.36 16.53 7.52
C TYR A 124 23.98 15.99 7.21
N VAL A 125 23.91 14.77 6.70
CA VAL A 125 22.65 14.09 6.35
C VAL A 125 22.54 12.81 7.15
N LEU A 126 21.48 12.69 7.97
CA LEU A 126 21.12 11.45 8.64
C LEU A 126 20.18 10.63 7.74
N LYS A 127 20.60 9.43 7.34
CA LYS A 127 19.78 8.48 6.61
C LYS A 127 19.25 7.42 7.56
N CYS A 128 17.91 7.37 7.73
CA CYS A 128 17.23 6.38 8.55
C CYS A 128 16.38 5.46 7.69
N ASP A 129 16.27 4.19 8.08
CA ASP A 129 15.39 3.21 7.46
C ASP A 129 14.83 2.25 8.51
N ILE A 130 13.58 1.80 8.31
CA ILE A 130 12.93 0.85 9.21
C ILE A 130 13.10 -0.56 8.65
N LYS A 131 13.89 -1.37 9.35
CA LYS A 131 14.11 -2.77 8.97
C LYS A 131 12.79 -3.56 8.97
N LYS A 132 12.54 -4.28 7.87
CA LYS A 132 11.35 -5.13 7.72
C LYS A 132 10.02 -4.39 8.01
N PHE A 133 9.87 -3.13 7.58
CA PHE A 133 8.71 -2.28 7.90
C PHE A 133 7.37 -3.01 7.79
N PHE A 134 7.07 -3.60 6.61
CA PHE A 134 5.78 -4.27 6.38
C PHE A 134 5.52 -5.48 7.29
N HIS A 135 6.56 -6.13 7.79
CA HIS A 135 6.43 -7.26 8.72
C HIS A 135 6.36 -6.82 10.18
N SER A 136 6.75 -5.58 10.50
CA SER A 136 6.80 -5.06 11.86
C SER A 136 5.56 -4.23 12.24
N VAL A 137 4.70 -3.90 11.28
CA VAL A 137 3.49 -3.12 11.53
C VAL A 137 2.46 -3.94 12.30
N SER A 138 2.07 -3.47 13.48
CA SER A 138 0.95 -4.05 14.23
C SER A 138 -0.37 -3.77 13.49
N HIS A 139 -1.07 -4.82 13.04
CA HIS A 139 -2.36 -4.70 12.36
C HIS A 139 -3.39 -3.97 13.22
N GLN A 140 -3.41 -4.26 14.51
CA GLN A 140 -4.34 -3.62 15.43
C GLN A 140 -4.09 -2.11 15.55
N LYS A 141 -2.82 -1.71 15.78
CA LYS A 141 -2.46 -0.28 15.85
C LYS A 141 -2.73 0.46 14.54
N LEU A 142 -2.44 -0.18 13.40
CA LEU A 142 -2.76 0.38 12.09
C LEU A 142 -4.27 0.59 11.95
N PHE A 143 -5.07 -0.39 12.32
CA PHE A 143 -6.52 -0.31 12.26
C PHE A 143 -7.09 0.78 13.18
N GLU A 144 -6.57 0.92 14.39
CA GLU A 144 -6.94 2.00 15.32
C GLU A 144 -6.66 3.39 14.74
N ILE A 145 -5.49 3.59 14.11
CA ILE A 145 -5.15 4.84 13.44
C ILE A 145 -6.16 5.16 12.34
N ILE A 146 -6.53 4.16 11.53
CA ILE A 146 -7.51 4.32 10.46
C ILE A 146 -8.90 4.65 11.04
N LYS A 147 -9.33 3.95 12.07
CA LYS A 147 -10.62 4.12 12.75
C LYS A 147 -10.79 5.53 13.33
N ASN A 148 -9.72 6.21 13.70
CA ASN A 148 -9.79 7.59 14.16
C ASN A 148 -10.32 8.55 13.10
N ARG A 149 -10.09 8.25 11.82
CA ARG A 149 -10.48 9.10 10.67
C ARG A 149 -11.65 8.54 9.87
N VAL A 150 -11.74 7.23 9.75
CA VAL A 150 -12.83 6.53 9.04
C VAL A 150 -13.90 6.14 10.05
N LYS A 151 -15.17 6.51 9.77
CA LYS A 151 -16.29 6.25 10.68
C LYS A 151 -17.32 5.26 10.13
N ASP A 152 -17.30 4.98 8.84
CA ASP A 152 -18.21 4.01 8.20
C ASP A 152 -17.87 2.58 8.67
N PRO A 153 -18.80 1.88 9.33
CA PRO A 153 -18.52 0.55 9.87
C PRO A 153 -18.33 -0.51 8.77
N LYS A 154 -19.02 -0.38 7.63
CA LYS A 154 -18.89 -1.33 6.50
C LYS A 154 -17.54 -1.14 5.82
N PHE A 155 -17.10 0.10 5.67
CA PHE A 155 -15.79 0.38 5.12
C PHE A 155 -14.66 -0.05 6.06
N LEU A 156 -14.81 0.15 7.37
CA LEU A 156 -13.88 -0.37 8.37
C LEU A 156 -13.81 -1.89 8.36
N TRP A 157 -14.95 -2.58 8.22
CA TRP A 157 -14.98 -4.02 8.05
C TRP A 157 -14.15 -4.46 6.84
N LEU A 158 -14.33 -3.82 5.68
CA LEU A 158 -13.58 -4.13 4.45
C LEU A 158 -12.06 -3.90 4.63
N ILE A 159 -11.69 -2.80 5.26
CA ILE A 159 -10.28 -2.50 5.58
C ILE A 159 -9.69 -3.60 6.46
N TRP A 160 -10.46 -4.06 7.46
CA TRP A 160 -10.01 -5.13 8.35
C TRP A 160 -9.82 -6.46 7.61
N GLN A 161 -10.71 -6.81 6.67
CA GLN A 161 -10.54 -8.00 5.82
C GLN A 161 -9.19 -7.97 5.07
N ILE A 162 -8.78 -6.82 4.59
CA ILE A 162 -7.50 -6.66 3.89
C ILE A 162 -6.33 -6.73 4.88
N ILE A 163 -6.38 -5.98 5.98
CA ILE A 163 -5.27 -5.93 6.95
C ILE A 163 -5.02 -7.32 7.56
N SER A 164 -6.09 -8.03 7.93
CA SER A 164 -6.00 -9.35 8.56
C SER A 164 -5.65 -10.48 7.60
N SER A 165 -5.80 -10.28 6.28
CA SER A 165 -5.50 -11.31 5.26
C SER A 165 -4.02 -11.67 5.18
N PHE A 166 -3.12 -10.78 5.58
CA PHE A 166 -1.68 -10.99 5.56
C PHE A 166 -1.15 -11.25 6.96
N SER A 167 -0.82 -12.50 7.25
CA SER A 167 -0.07 -12.86 8.45
C SER A 167 1.29 -13.42 8.05
N THR A 168 2.37 -12.77 8.48
CA THR A 168 3.68 -13.42 8.48
C THR A 168 3.73 -14.36 9.68
N PRO A 169 4.24 -15.62 9.53
CA PRO A 169 4.64 -16.39 10.69
C PRO A 169 5.60 -15.51 11.50
N VAL A 170 5.33 -15.38 12.78
CA VAL A 170 6.26 -14.69 13.70
C VAL A 170 7.49 -15.58 13.77
N GLU A 171 8.45 -15.37 12.88
CA GLU A 171 9.81 -15.80 13.15
C GLU A 171 10.21 -15.05 14.41
N ASN A 172 10.50 -15.80 15.47
CA ASN A 172 10.90 -15.31 16.78
C ASN A 172 11.91 -14.19 16.58
N PHE A 173 11.49 -12.94 16.81
CA PHE A 173 12.41 -11.83 16.90
C PHE A 173 13.24 -12.07 18.14
N PRO A 174 14.57 -12.12 18.06
CA PRO A 174 15.39 -12.16 19.25
C PRO A 174 14.99 -10.93 20.08
N GLN A 175 14.50 -11.19 21.29
CA GLN A 175 14.27 -10.13 22.26
C GLN A 175 15.59 -9.39 22.42
N ARG A 176 15.57 -8.06 22.35
CA ARG A 176 16.72 -7.25 22.68
C ARG A 176 17.09 -7.58 24.12
N GLU A 177 18.21 -8.24 24.32
CA GLU A 177 18.89 -8.19 25.60
C GLU A 177 19.09 -6.70 25.92
N ARG A 178 18.48 -6.25 26.99
CA ARG A 178 18.79 -4.95 27.58
C ARG A 178 20.18 -5.10 28.18
N GLU A 179 21.18 -4.61 27.46
CA GLU A 179 22.46 -4.39 28.08
C GLU A 179 22.27 -3.39 29.23
N SER A 180 22.47 -3.88 30.44
CA SER A 180 22.52 -3.16 31.71
C SER A 180 23.77 -2.29 31.79
#